data_209c2ff131c70b2b6234ef56c95f4cfd
#
_entry.id   209c2ff131c70b2b6234ef56c95f4cfd
#
_cell.length_a   1.000
_cell.length_b   1.000
_cell.length_c   1.000
_cell.angle_alpha   90.00
_cell.angle_beta   90.00
_cell.angle_gamma   90.00
#
_symmetry.space_group_name_H-M   'P 1'
#
loop_
_entity.id
_entity.type
_entity.pdbx_description
1 polymer ?
#
loop_
_entity_poly.entity_id
_entity_poly.type
_entity_poly.pdbx_seq_one_letter_code
_entity_poly.pdbx_strand_id
1 'polypeptide(L)'
;VLGVWTIVHLFFNPQQWRSVAPPVAVTALATLVNPYGYELLHFLLETATGDRPEIADWQPLPIRSPLGLIYLAVMSLAIWAGYVSPLPRNIVLMGLFGLVGMMPLVAIRHLPLMGIAFAIFIAPHVGAAWQASIGRQSRDVPIPRWLQPLPLVGSGLILLFGMGMNQWSFISATSVPYHATTLLRESGFRGRLMCDFGWGQYLIWHLGPQVRVGMDGRRETVYPPDIYEEYVDFHFGVGDWD
;
A
#
# COMPACT_ATOMS: atom_id res chain seq x y z
N VAL A 1 11.62 -2.38 4.52
CA VAL A 1 11.74 -3.86 4.50
C VAL A 1 13.06 -4.32 5.11
N LEU A 2 14.24 -3.85 4.60
CA LEU A 2 15.56 -4.29 5.11
C LEU A 2 15.73 -4.01 6.60
N GLY A 3 15.38 -2.82 7.08
CA GLY A 3 15.49 -2.47 8.51
C GLY A 3 14.64 -3.37 9.40
N VAL A 4 13.40 -3.65 9.00
CA VAL A 4 12.50 -4.54 9.75
C VAL A 4 13.05 -5.96 9.76
N TRP A 5 13.51 -6.47 8.61
CA TRP A 5 14.16 -7.79 8.54
C TRP A 5 15.37 -7.86 9.46
N THR A 6 16.22 -6.84 9.46
CA THR A 6 17.41 -6.75 10.31
C THR A 6 17.05 -6.82 11.79
N ILE A 7 16.08 -6.04 12.23
CA ILE A 7 15.62 -6.01 13.63
C ILE A 7 15.13 -7.39 14.04
N VAL A 8 14.24 -8.00 13.25
CA VAL A 8 13.67 -9.33 13.54
C VAL A 8 14.78 -10.38 13.50
N HIS A 9 15.67 -10.33 12.50
CA HIS A 9 16.76 -11.30 12.38
C HIS A 9 17.74 -11.22 13.57
N LEU A 10 18.14 -10.02 13.97
CA LEU A 10 19.07 -9.84 15.10
C LEU A 10 18.42 -10.17 16.44
N PHE A 11 17.12 -9.95 16.60
CA PHE A 11 16.39 -10.33 17.80
C PHE A 11 16.47 -11.86 18.04
N PHE A 12 16.33 -12.66 16.99
CA PHE A 12 16.39 -14.11 17.09
C PHE A 12 17.81 -14.68 16.94
N ASN A 13 18.75 -13.94 16.34
CA ASN A 13 20.12 -14.36 16.06
C ASN A 13 21.13 -13.28 16.46
N PRO A 14 21.23 -12.90 17.74
CA PRO A 14 22.07 -11.76 18.15
C PRO A 14 23.55 -11.94 17.85
N GLN A 15 24.02 -13.19 17.74
CA GLN A 15 25.43 -13.47 17.44
C GLN A 15 25.84 -13.07 16.00
N GLN A 16 24.88 -12.90 15.10
CA GLN A 16 25.15 -12.56 13.69
C GLN A 16 25.28 -11.04 13.44
N TRP A 17 25.27 -10.19 14.48
CA TRP A 17 25.36 -8.75 14.34
C TRP A 17 26.57 -8.30 13.52
N ARG A 18 27.72 -9.00 13.65
CA ARG A 18 28.97 -8.66 12.94
C ARG A 18 28.86 -8.85 11.41
N SER A 19 28.06 -9.80 10.95
CA SER A 19 27.85 -10.04 9.52
C SER A 19 26.71 -9.15 8.94
N VAL A 20 25.74 -8.79 9.77
CA VAL A 20 24.56 -8.01 9.37
C VAL A 20 24.80 -6.51 9.48
N ALA A 21 25.56 -6.05 10.49
CA ALA A 21 25.78 -4.64 10.73
C ALA A 21 26.47 -3.89 9.56
N PRO A 22 27.52 -4.43 8.90
CA PRO A 22 28.17 -3.71 7.79
C PRO A 22 27.23 -3.41 6.62
N PRO A 23 26.49 -4.39 6.04
CA PRO A 23 25.59 -4.10 4.94
C PRO A 23 24.44 -3.16 5.35
N VAL A 24 23.96 -3.23 6.58
CA VAL A 24 22.95 -2.31 7.10
C VAL A 24 23.50 -0.90 7.23
N ALA A 25 24.71 -0.74 7.79
CA ALA A 25 25.36 0.55 7.91
C ALA A 25 25.62 1.18 6.53
N VAL A 26 26.14 0.40 5.57
CA VAL A 26 26.35 0.85 4.20
C VAL A 26 25.02 1.30 3.57
N THR A 27 23.96 0.51 3.74
CA THR A 27 22.64 0.88 3.22
C THR A 27 22.11 2.16 3.87
N ALA A 28 22.24 2.30 5.19
CA ALA A 28 21.83 3.50 5.90
C ALA A 28 22.64 4.74 5.44
N LEU A 29 23.95 4.62 5.27
CA LEU A 29 24.78 5.68 4.75
C LEU A 29 24.45 6.04 3.31
N ALA A 30 24.15 5.03 2.47
CA ALA A 30 23.76 5.23 1.08
C ALA A 30 22.44 6.02 0.96
N THR A 31 21.53 5.93 1.94
CA THR A 31 20.32 6.76 1.94
C THR A 31 20.60 8.25 2.12
N LEU A 32 21.75 8.63 2.64
CA LEU A 32 22.17 10.04 2.77
C LEU A 32 22.82 10.57 1.48
N VAL A 33 23.19 9.69 0.54
CA VAL A 33 23.75 10.06 -0.76
C VAL A 33 22.61 10.40 -1.72
N ASN A 34 21.99 11.55 -1.48
CA ASN A 34 20.91 12.12 -2.29
C ASN A 34 21.04 13.66 -2.26
N PRO A 35 20.39 14.40 -3.18
CA PRO A 35 20.48 15.87 -3.23
C PRO A 35 20.03 16.59 -1.95
N TYR A 36 19.19 15.95 -1.12
CA TYR A 36 18.61 16.52 0.10
C TYR A 36 19.32 16.06 1.38
N GLY A 37 20.26 15.11 1.29
CA GLY A 37 21.00 14.60 2.45
C GLY A 37 20.09 14.08 3.57
N TYR A 38 20.28 14.60 4.79
CA TYR A 38 19.48 14.23 5.96
C TYR A 38 18.05 14.82 5.93
N GLU A 39 17.82 15.89 5.18
CA GLU A 39 16.49 16.54 5.05
C GLU A 39 15.46 15.58 4.46
N LEU A 40 15.91 14.64 3.60
CA LEU A 40 15.03 13.57 3.11
C LEU A 40 14.48 12.70 4.26
N LEU A 41 15.30 12.39 5.27
CA LEU A 41 14.86 11.60 6.42
C LEU A 41 13.87 12.38 7.28
N HIS A 42 14.10 13.67 7.46
CA HIS A 42 13.18 14.55 8.18
C HIS A 42 11.82 14.61 7.46
N PHE A 43 11.85 14.89 6.16
CA PHE A 43 10.64 14.88 5.32
C PHE A 43 9.89 13.55 5.38
N LEU A 44 10.60 12.41 5.32
CA LEU A 44 9.97 11.08 5.41
C LEU A 44 9.31 10.84 6.77
N LEU A 45 9.93 11.32 7.86
CA LEU A 45 9.35 11.21 9.21
C LEU A 45 8.11 12.09 9.34
N GLU A 46 8.16 13.34 8.93
CA GLU A 46 7.00 14.25 8.92
C GLU A 46 5.87 13.67 8.06
N THR A 47 6.21 13.18 6.86
CA THR A 47 5.24 12.56 5.96
C THR A 47 4.62 11.30 6.58
N ALA A 48 5.40 10.49 7.29
CA ALA A 48 4.92 9.25 7.89
C ALA A 48 4.06 9.46 9.14
N THR A 49 4.25 10.58 9.86
CA THR A 49 3.57 10.87 11.11
C THR A 49 2.47 11.92 10.97
N GLY A 50 2.42 12.63 9.84
CA GLY A 50 1.39 13.64 9.58
C GLY A 50 -0.01 13.03 9.48
N ASP A 51 -0.98 13.62 10.17
CA ASP A 51 -2.39 13.26 10.03
C ASP A 51 -2.93 13.76 8.68
N ARG A 52 -3.62 12.88 7.97
CA ARG A 52 -4.20 13.17 6.64
C ARG A 52 -5.60 12.59 6.54
N PRO A 53 -6.57 13.20 7.25
CA PRO A 53 -7.94 12.67 7.32
C PRO A 53 -8.63 12.64 5.95
N GLU A 54 -8.22 13.49 5.03
CA GLU A 54 -8.79 13.61 3.69
C GLU A 54 -8.28 12.55 2.70
N ILE A 55 -7.26 11.76 3.06
CA ILE A 55 -6.77 10.67 2.19
C ILE A 55 -7.26 9.33 2.73
N ALA A 56 -8.24 8.75 2.04
CA ALA A 56 -8.90 7.52 2.49
C ALA A 56 -7.96 6.32 2.62
N ASP A 57 -6.94 6.19 1.77
CA ASP A 57 -6.01 5.06 1.80
C ASP A 57 -4.91 5.19 2.88
N TRP A 58 -4.79 6.36 3.51
CA TRP A 58 -3.97 6.58 4.71
C TRP A 58 -4.72 6.27 6.00
N GLN A 59 -6.05 6.15 5.94
CA GLN A 59 -6.84 5.82 7.11
C GLN A 59 -6.66 4.36 7.53
N PRO A 60 -6.80 4.06 8.83
CA PRO A 60 -6.82 2.69 9.33
C PRO A 60 -7.88 1.84 8.63
N LEU A 61 -7.60 0.56 8.43
CA LEU A 61 -8.57 -0.38 7.88
C LEU A 61 -9.80 -0.47 8.80
N PRO A 62 -11.01 -0.15 8.32
CA PRO A 62 -12.22 -0.31 9.10
C PRO A 62 -12.53 -1.79 9.31
N ILE A 63 -12.27 -2.32 10.49
CA ILE A 63 -12.37 -3.76 10.80
C ILE A 63 -13.79 -4.30 10.56
N ARG A 64 -14.82 -3.48 10.77
CA ARG A 64 -16.23 -3.87 10.57
C ARG A 64 -16.69 -3.78 9.11
N SER A 65 -15.86 -3.30 8.21
CA SER A 65 -16.16 -3.31 6.77
C SER A 65 -16.00 -4.71 6.18
N PRO A 66 -16.60 -5.00 5.01
CA PRO A 66 -16.37 -6.26 4.31
C PRO A 66 -14.88 -6.56 4.09
N LEU A 67 -14.09 -5.54 3.76
CA LEU A 67 -12.64 -5.66 3.57
C LEU A 67 -11.92 -5.97 4.89
N GLY A 68 -12.36 -5.36 6.00
CA GLY A 68 -11.85 -5.65 7.34
C GLY A 68 -12.14 -7.09 7.78
N LEU A 69 -13.33 -7.60 7.47
CA LEU A 69 -13.68 -9.01 7.75
C LEU A 69 -12.83 -9.98 6.94
N ILE A 70 -12.56 -9.69 5.66
CA ILE A 70 -11.63 -10.47 4.82
C ILE A 70 -10.23 -10.45 5.43
N TYR A 71 -9.75 -9.28 5.84
CA TYR A 71 -8.46 -9.15 6.53
C TYR A 71 -8.39 -10.02 7.79
N LEU A 72 -9.40 -9.97 8.65
CA LEU A 72 -9.46 -10.80 9.85
C LEU A 72 -9.46 -12.29 9.53
N ALA A 73 -10.20 -12.71 8.49
CA ALA A 73 -10.22 -14.10 8.04
C ALA A 73 -8.83 -14.56 7.55
N VAL A 74 -8.14 -13.71 6.77
CA VAL A 74 -6.78 -13.99 6.28
C VAL A 74 -5.77 -14.07 7.44
N MET A 75 -5.85 -13.16 8.41
CA MET A 75 -4.97 -13.18 9.60
C MET A 75 -5.26 -14.40 10.48
N SER A 76 -6.53 -14.75 10.68
CA SER A 76 -6.91 -15.97 11.41
C SER A 76 -6.41 -17.24 10.71
N LEU A 77 -6.52 -17.29 9.39
CA LEU A 77 -5.97 -18.38 8.57
C LEU A 77 -4.44 -18.48 8.70
N ALA A 78 -3.75 -17.34 8.73
CA ALA A 78 -2.29 -17.29 8.91
C ALA A 78 -1.87 -17.84 10.28
N ILE A 79 -2.57 -17.43 11.35
CA ILE A 79 -2.32 -17.90 12.72
C ILE A 79 -2.56 -19.42 12.80
N TRP A 80 -3.71 -19.89 12.28
CA TRP A 80 -4.03 -21.31 12.25
C TRP A 80 -2.99 -22.12 11.48
N ALA A 81 -2.61 -21.67 10.28
CA ALA A 81 -1.62 -22.32 9.45
C ALA A 81 -0.25 -22.37 10.12
N GLY A 82 0.18 -21.28 10.75
CA GLY A 82 1.42 -21.22 11.50
C GLY A 82 1.43 -22.17 12.71
N TYR A 83 0.28 -22.44 13.32
CA TYR A 83 0.15 -23.35 14.45
C TYR A 83 0.10 -24.82 14.03
N VAL A 84 -0.70 -25.17 13.02
CA VAL A 84 -0.99 -26.56 12.61
C VAL A 84 0.02 -27.11 11.62
N SER A 85 0.69 -26.27 10.83
CA SER A 85 1.61 -26.70 9.77
C SER A 85 2.78 -27.54 10.32
N PRO A 86 3.05 -28.71 9.72
CA PRO A 86 4.22 -29.51 10.03
C PRO A 86 5.53 -28.97 9.44
N LEU A 87 5.47 -27.96 8.58
CA LEU A 87 6.68 -27.39 7.96
C LEU A 87 7.56 -26.67 9.00
N PRO A 88 8.88 -26.66 8.79
CA PRO A 88 9.80 -25.92 9.66
C PRO A 88 9.46 -24.44 9.63
N ARG A 89 9.29 -23.85 10.82
CA ARG A 89 8.90 -22.45 10.98
C ARG A 89 10.14 -21.57 10.94
N ASN A 90 10.25 -20.73 9.92
CA ASN A 90 11.21 -19.65 9.94
C ASN A 90 10.64 -18.49 10.77
N ILE A 91 11.05 -18.40 12.04
CA ILE A 91 10.52 -17.44 13.00
C ILE A 91 10.76 -15.99 12.57
N VAL A 92 11.86 -15.74 11.82
CA VAL A 92 12.17 -14.40 11.28
C VAL A 92 11.14 -14.00 10.21
N LEU A 93 10.83 -14.90 9.27
CA LEU A 93 9.84 -14.65 8.22
C LEU A 93 8.42 -14.56 8.79
N MET A 94 8.09 -15.38 9.78
CA MET A 94 6.79 -15.29 10.48
C MET A 94 6.67 -13.99 11.26
N GLY A 95 7.72 -13.55 11.94
CA GLY A 95 7.77 -12.27 12.62
C GLY A 95 7.65 -11.08 11.65
N LEU A 96 8.35 -11.18 10.51
CA LEU A 96 8.23 -10.18 9.44
C LEU A 96 6.80 -10.11 8.89
N PHE A 97 6.17 -11.27 8.64
CA PHE A 97 4.76 -11.31 8.24
C PHE A 97 3.85 -10.71 9.32
N GLY A 98 4.09 -11.00 10.59
CA GLY A 98 3.33 -10.42 11.69
C GLY A 98 3.38 -8.89 11.68
N LEU A 99 4.58 -8.30 11.53
CA LEU A 99 4.75 -6.85 11.44
C LEU A 99 4.05 -6.27 10.20
N VAL A 100 4.28 -6.84 9.02
CA VAL A 100 3.64 -6.39 7.77
C VAL A 100 2.12 -6.60 7.84
N GLY A 101 1.68 -7.67 8.48
CA GLY A 101 0.26 -7.99 8.68
C GLY A 101 -0.48 -6.96 9.54
N MET A 102 0.21 -6.31 10.48
CA MET A 102 -0.38 -5.25 11.30
C MET A 102 -0.44 -3.89 10.61
N MET A 103 0.35 -3.65 9.56
CA MET A 103 0.40 -2.35 8.88
C MET A 103 -0.94 -1.87 8.30
N PRO A 104 -1.85 -2.73 7.79
CA PRO A 104 -3.18 -2.27 7.35
C PRO A 104 -4.03 -1.64 8.45
N LEU A 105 -3.77 -1.96 9.72
CA LEU A 105 -4.44 -1.34 10.86
C LEU A 105 -4.00 0.11 11.10
N VAL A 106 -2.87 0.50 10.51
CA VAL A 106 -2.37 1.88 10.52
C VAL A 106 -2.81 2.61 9.26
N ALA A 107 -2.68 1.96 8.08
CA ALA A 107 -3.09 2.54 6.82
C ALA A 107 -3.50 1.44 5.81
N ILE A 108 -4.70 1.56 5.26
CA ILE A 108 -5.33 0.56 4.37
C ILE A 108 -4.47 0.25 3.14
N ARG A 109 -3.68 1.22 2.67
CA ARG A 109 -2.76 1.07 1.52
C ARG A 109 -1.70 -0.02 1.71
N HIS A 110 -1.52 -0.55 2.91
CA HIS A 110 -0.60 -1.65 3.18
C HIS A 110 -1.20 -3.04 2.93
N LEU A 111 -2.50 -3.13 2.62
CA LEU A 111 -3.15 -4.41 2.31
C LEU A 111 -2.47 -5.20 1.17
N PRO A 112 -2.09 -4.58 0.03
CA PRO A 112 -1.38 -5.30 -1.02
C PRO A 112 -0.04 -5.89 -0.55
N LEU A 113 0.70 -5.14 0.27
CA LEU A 113 1.97 -5.61 0.83
C LEU A 113 1.76 -6.82 1.76
N MET A 114 0.74 -6.76 2.62
CA MET A 114 0.34 -7.88 3.47
C MET A 114 -0.06 -9.11 2.63
N GLY A 115 -0.83 -8.91 1.55
CA GLY A 115 -1.22 -9.98 0.62
C GLY A 115 -0.02 -10.66 -0.03
N ILE A 116 0.97 -9.90 -0.50
CA ILE A 116 2.23 -10.41 -1.05
C ILE A 116 3.01 -11.21 0.01
N ALA A 117 3.14 -10.65 1.21
CA ALA A 117 3.84 -11.32 2.31
C ALA A 117 3.12 -12.62 2.73
N PHE A 118 1.78 -12.63 2.74
CA PHE A 118 0.98 -13.83 2.97
C PHE A 118 1.27 -14.91 1.91
N ALA A 119 1.24 -14.54 0.63
CA ALA A 119 1.47 -15.48 -0.46
C ALA A 119 2.86 -16.12 -0.39
N ILE A 120 3.89 -15.35 -0.04
CA ILE A 120 5.27 -15.85 0.01
C ILE A 120 5.56 -16.65 1.29
N PHE A 121 5.13 -16.16 2.44
CA PHE A 121 5.57 -16.71 3.73
C PHE A 121 4.56 -17.65 4.37
N ILE A 122 3.27 -17.45 4.15
CA ILE A 122 2.20 -18.17 4.86
C ILE A 122 1.50 -19.19 3.99
N ALA A 123 1.30 -18.94 2.69
CA ALA A 123 0.54 -19.85 1.83
C ALA A 123 1.11 -21.28 1.81
N PRO A 124 2.43 -21.55 1.82
CA PRO A 124 2.97 -22.91 1.95
C PRO A 124 2.52 -23.60 3.25
N HIS A 125 2.50 -22.84 4.36
CA HIS A 125 2.03 -23.35 5.65
C HIS A 125 0.52 -23.65 5.65
N VAL A 126 -0.28 -22.87 4.93
CA VAL A 126 -1.74 -23.11 4.76
C VAL A 126 -1.95 -24.46 4.06
N GLY A 127 -1.26 -24.71 2.95
CA GLY A 127 -1.35 -25.98 2.23
C GLY A 127 -0.95 -27.18 3.09
N ALA A 128 0.16 -27.08 3.81
CA ALA A 128 0.63 -28.14 4.68
C ALA A 128 -0.29 -28.37 5.90
N ALA A 129 -0.80 -27.32 6.52
CA ALA A 129 -1.74 -27.40 7.62
C ALA A 129 -3.06 -28.05 7.19
N TRP A 130 -3.56 -27.69 6.01
CA TRP A 130 -4.76 -28.29 5.42
C TRP A 130 -4.57 -29.80 5.25
N GLN A 131 -3.47 -30.24 4.63
CA GLN A 131 -3.16 -31.66 4.44
C GLN A 131 -3.07 -32.41 5.77
N ALA A 132 -2.40 -31.82 6.76
CA ALA A 132 -2.30 -32.40 8.11
C ALA A 132 -3.66 -32.55 8.78
N SER A 133 -4.56 -31.57 8.63
CA SER A 133 -5.89 -31.54 9.26
C SER A 133 -6.85 -32.58 8.68
N ILE A 134 -6.72 -32.91 7.40
CA ILE A 134 -7.60 -33.93 6.74
C ILE A 134 -7.02 -35.36 6.83
N GLY A 135 -5.93 -35.54 7.58
CA GLY A 135 -5.30 -36.87 7.80
C GLY A 135 -4.72 -37.50 6.52
N ARG A 136 -4.61 -36.75 5.43
CA ARG A 136 -3.93 -37.21 4.23
C ARG A 136 -2.43 -37.05 4.45
N GLN A 137 -1.74 -38.17 4.74
CA GLN A 137 -0.32 -38.23 4.45
C GLN A 137 -0.17 -37.80 2.98
N SER A 138 0.64 -36.75 2.76
CA SER A 138 1.00 -36.34 1.41
C SER A 138 1.64 -37.52 0.71
N ARG A 139 0.82 -38.34 0.03
CA ARG A 139 1.36 -39.08 -1.09
C ARG A 139 1.75 -38.00 -2.08
N ASP A 140 3.03 -37.91 -2.40
CA ASP A 140 3.52 -37.16 -3.55
C ASP A 140 2.87 -37.73 -4.80
N VAL A 141 1.60 -37.37 -5.01
CA VAL A 141 0.92 -37.62 -6.29
C VAL A 141 1.56 -36.64 -7.25
N PRO A 142 2.42 -37.12 -8.15
CA PRO A 142 3.09 -36.22 -9.09
C PRO A 142 2.01 -35.49 -9.89
N ILE A 143 1.97 -34.17 -9.75
CA ILE A 143 1.06 -33.34 -10.53
C ILE A 143 1.35 -33.62 -12.01
N PRO A 144 0.36 -34.12 -12.78
CA PRO A 144 0.53 -34.37 -14.19
C PRO A 144 1.12 -33.12 -14.89
N ARG A 145 2.09 -33.32 -15.78
CA ARG A 145 2.82 -32.23 -16.43
C ARG A 145 1.89 -31.19 -17.07
N TRP A 146 0.72 -31.59 -17.57
CA TRP A 146 -0.27 -30.72 -18.18
C TRP A 146 -1.00 -29.83 -17.16
N LEU A 147 -1.04 -30.19 -15.88
CA LEU A 147 -1.62 -29.39 -14.79
C LEU A 147 -0.65 -28.38 -14.18
N GLN A 148 0.66 -28.57 -14.39
CA GLN A 148 1.67 -27.69 -13.82
C GLN A 148 1.55 -26.22 -14.25
N PRO A 149 1.18 -25.89 -15.52
CA PRO A 149 1.00 -24.49 -15.94
C PRO A 149 -0.31 -23.84 -15.46
N LEU A 150 -1.28 -24.62 -14.96
CA LEU A 150 -2.60 -24.09 -14.58
C LEU A 150 -2.55 -22.97 -13.54
N PRO A 151 -1.75 -23.03 -12.46
CA PRO A 151 -1.65 -21.91 -11.52
C PRO A 151 -1.09 -20.66 -12.18
N LEU A 152 -0.12 -20.80 -13.08
CA LEU A 152 0.48 -19.68 -13.80
C LEU A 152 -0.51 -19.07 -14.80
N VAL A 153 -1.22 -19.92 -15.54
CA VAL A 153 -2.28 -19.50 -16.48
C VAL A 153 -3.43 -18.84 -15.71
N GLY A 154 -3.87 -19.43 -14.60
CA GLY A 154 -4.93 -18.88 -13.75
C GLY A 154 -4.53 -17.52 -13.18
N SER A 155 -3.32 -17.38 -12.67
CA SER A 155 -2.79 -16.09 -12.19
C SER A 155 -2.70 -15.05 -13.32
N GLY A 156 -2.25 -15.46 -14.50
CA GLY A 156 -2.20 -14.59 -15.69
C GLY A 156 -3.59 -14.12 -16.11
N LEU A 157 -4.59 -15.01 -16.12
CA LEU A 157 -5.97 -14.65 -16.42
C LEU A 157 -6.58 -13.70 -15.39
N ILE A 158 -6.31 -13.92 -14.10
CA ILE A 158 -6.76 -13.01 -13.03
C ILE A 158 -6.12 -11.64 -13.18
N LEU A 159 -4.83 -11.57 -13.51
CA LEU A 159 -4.15 -10.32 -13.77
C LEU A 159 -4.72 -9.60 -15.00
N LEU A 160 -4.92 -10.32 -16.11
CA LEU A 160 -5.50 -9.75 -17.33
C LEU A 160 -6.94 -9.26 -17.09
N PHE A 161 -7.74 -10.03 -16.36
CA PHE A 161 -9.09 -9.65 -15.98
C PHE A 161 -9.07 -8.41 -15.06
N GLY A 162 -8.20 -8.40 -14.04
CA GLY A 162 -8.02 -7.25 -13.15
C GLY A 162 -7.55 -6.00 -13.91
N MET A 163 -6.63 -6.13 -14.85
CA MET A 163 -6.20 -5.03 -15.71
C MET A 163 -7.33 -4.54 -16.62
N GLY A 164 -8.11 -5.46 -17.20
CA GLY A 164 -9.27 -5.13 -18.01
C GLY A 164 -10.35 -4.40 -17.21
N MET A 165 -10.71 -4.92 -16.05
CA MET A 165 -11.67 -4.27 -15.15
C MET A 165 -11.20 -2.88 -14.71
N ASN A 166 -9.90 -2.72 -14.45
CA ASN A 166 -9.33 -1.46 -14.04
C ASN A 166 -9.36 -0.41 -15.16
N GLN A 167 -9.17 -0.81 -16.42
CA GLN A 167 -9.32 0.12 -17.55
C GLN A 167 -10.75 0.66 -17.70
N TRP A 168 -11.75 -0.12 -17.31
CA TRP A 168 -13.14 0.35 -17.29
C TRP A 168 -13.45 1.27 -16.11
N SER A 169 -12.67 1.18 -15.01
CA SER A 169 -12.80 2.01 -13.82
C SER A 169 -12.05 3.34 -13.93
N PHE A 170 -10.98 3.42 -14.73
CA PHE A 170 -10.13 4.61 -14.85
C PHE A 170 -10.85 5.81 -15.51
N ILE A 171 -11.96 5.59 -16.20
CA ILE A 171 -12.76 6.66 -16.82
C ILE A 171 -14.16 6.71 -16.18
N SER A 172 -14.26 6.39 -14.91
CA SER A 172 -15.47 6.70 -14.16
C SER A 172 -15.58 8.22 -14.07
N ALA A 173 -16.71 8.78 -14.49
CA ALA A 173 -17.01 10.20 -14.36
C ALA A 173 -16.94 10.72 -12.92
N THR A 174 -16.82 9.80 -11.96
CA THR A 174 -16.64 10.06 -10.53
C THR A 174 -15.19 10.17 -10.09
N SER A 175 -14.24 9.61 -10.87
CA SER A 175 -12.82 9.63 -10.50
C SER A 175 -12.06 10.84 -11.05
N VAL A 176 -12.52 11.42 -12.16
CA VAL A 176 -11.95 12.64 -12.76
C VAL A 176 -13.07 13.52 -13.31
N PRO A 177 -12.97 14.85 -13.23
CA PRO A 177 -14.02 15.80 -13.63
C PRO A 177 -14.02 16.01 -15.15
N TYR A 178 -14.12 14.95 -15.95
CA TYR A 178 -14.03 15.01 -17.41
C TYR A 178 -14.99 16.01 -18.04
N HIS A 179 -16.29 15.95 -17.68
CA HIS A 179 -17.29 16.82 -18.25
C HIS A 179 -17.09 18.29 -17.85
N ALA A 180 -16.78 18.55 -16.56
CA ALA A 180 -16.48 19.90 -16.09
C ALA A 180 -15.23 20.47 -16.79
N THR A 181 -14.18 19.65 -16.97
CA THR A 181 -12.95 20.04 -17.67
C THR A 181 -13.23 20.40 -19.13
N THR A 182 -14.08 19.62 -19.81
CA THR A 182 -14.47 19.90 -21.20
C THR A 182 -15.24 21.21 -21.30
N LEU A 183 -16.24 21.43 -20.44
CA LEU A 183 -16.99 22.68 -20.38
C LEU A 183 -16.10 23.89 -20.11
N LEU A 184 -15.18 23.80 -19.15
CA LEU A 184 -14.25 24.90 -18.84
C LEU A 184 -13.33 25.20 -20.01
N ARG A 185 -12.88 24.17 -20.76
CA ARG A 185 -12.07 24.35 -21.95
C ARG A 185 -12.84 25.01 -23.10
N GLU A 186 -14.04 24.52 -23.37
CA GLU A 186 -14.90 25.03 -24.44
C GLU A 186 -15.38 26.47 -24.18
N SER A 187 -15.64 26.82 -22.91
CA SER A 187 -15.98 28.18 -22.51
C SER A 187 -14.80 29.15 -22.55
N GLY A 188 -13.57 28.65 -22.75
CA GLY A 188 -12.38 29.49 -22.71
C GLY A 188 -12.07 30.06 -21.32
N PHE A 189 -12.54 29.41 -20.27
CA PHE A 189 -12.35 29.86 -18.88
C PHE A 189 -10.89 30.09 -18.57
N ARG A 190 -10.59 31.20 -17.89
CA ARG A 190 -9.25 31.58 -17.42
C ARG A 190 -9.36 32.09 -15.99
N GLY A 191 -8.46 31.65 -15.11
CA GLY A 191 -8.48 32.13 -13.74
C GLY A 191 -8.08 31.08 -12.72
N ARG A 192 -8.54 31.28 -11.49
CA ARG A 192 -8.31 30.38 -10.36
C ARG A 192 -9.52 29.46 -10.19
N LEU A 193 -9.26 28.20 -9.91
CA LEU A 193 -10.28 27.18 -9.74
C LEU A 193 -10.03 26.42 -8.44
N MET A 194 -10.98 26.49 -7.51
CA MET A 194 -11.00 25.64 -6.35
C MET A 194 -11.61 24.29 -6.75
N CYS A 195 -10.95 23.19 -6.38
CA CYS A 195 -11.36 21.85 -6.73
C CYS A 195 -10.85 20.85 -5.68
N ASP A 196 -11.39 19.65 -5.71
CA ASP A 196 -10.80 18.54 -4.96
C ASP A 196 -9.33 18.35 -5.35
N PHE A 197 -8.44 18.15 -4.35
CA PHE A 197 -6.99 18.03 -4.59
C PHE A 197 -6.66 16.83 -5.50
N GLY A 198 -7.45 15.74 -5.43
CA GLY A 198 -7.28 14.57 -6.30
C GLY A 198 -7.55 14.88 -7.78
N TRP A 199 -8.28 15.94 -8.07
CA TRP A 199 -8.55 16.43 -9.43
C TRP A 199 -7.53 17.46 -9.92
N GLY A 200 -6.81 18.09 -9.00
CA GLY A 200 -5.93 19.22 -9.31
C GLY A 200 -4.91 18.90 -10.41
N GLN A 201 -4.23 17.76 -10.34
CA GLN A 201 -3.25 17.35 -11.36
C GLN A 201 -3.90 17.14 -12.73
N TYR A 202 -5.08 16.52 -12.78
CA TYR A 202 -5.85 16.33 -14.00
C TYR A 202 -6.24 17.67 -14.63
N LEU A 203 -6.71 18.62 -13.83
CA LEU A 203 -7.10 19.95 -14.28
C LEU A 203 -5.89 20.77 -14.75
N ILE A 204 -4.76 20.72 -14.05
CA ILE A 204 -3.50 21.35 -14.47
C ILE A 204 -3.08 20.82 -15.85
N TRP A 205 -3.14 19.50 -16.05
CA TRP A 205 -2.74 18.88 -17.31
C TRP A 205 -3.63 19.32 -18.48
N HIS A 206 -4.93 19.41 -18.27
CA HIS A 206 -5.89 19.68 -19.35
C HIS A 206 -6.22 21.16 -19.59
N LEU A 207 -6.08 22.02 -18.56
CA LEU A 207 -6.49 23.44 -18.61
C LEU A 207 -5.33 24.40 -18.37
N GLY A 208 -4.17 23.93 -17.95
CA GLY A 208 -2.99 24.80 -17.77
C GLY A 208 -2.43 25.33 -19.11
N PRO A 209 -1.74 26.44 -19.08
CA PRO A 209 -1.46 27.34 -17.96
C PRO A 209 -2.57 28.39 -17.67
N GLN A 210 -3.69 28.37 -18.40
CA GLN A 210 -4.75 29.40 -18.31
C GLN A 210 -5.55 29.29 -17.01
N VAL A 211 -5.66 28.07 -16.46
CA VAL A 211 -6.36 27.81 -15.20
C VAL A 211 -5.32 27.41 -14.14
N ARG A 212 -5.41 28.04 -12.99
CA ARG A 212 -4.63 27.72 -11.80
C ARG A 212 -5.54 27.07 -10.78
N VAL A 213 -5.20 25.87 -10.32
CA VAL A 213 -5.95 25.16 -9.26
C VAL A 213 -5.53 25.64 -7.88
N GLY A 214 -6.47 25.62 -6.94
CA GLY A 214 -6.21 25.99 -5.55
C GLY A 214 -5.26 25.02 -4.88
N MET A 215 -5.45 23.71 -5.10
CA MET A 215 -4.58 22.66 -4.58
C MET A 215 -4.53 21.48 -5.53
N ASP A 216 -3.42 20.71 -5.47
CA ASP A 216 -3.25 19.45 -6.17
C ASP A 216 -2.65 18.38 -5.23
N GLY A 217 -2.45 17.17 -5.75
CA GLY A 217 -1.96 16.03 -4.97
C GLY A 217 -0.56 16.18 -4.37
N ARG A 218 0.17 17.26 -4.62
CA ARG A 218 1.46 17.58 -3.98
C ARG A 218 1.26 18.17 -2.58
N ARG A 219 0.10 18.78 -2.34
CA ARG A 219 -0.37 19.22 -1.03
C ARG A 219 0.72 19.93 -0.20
N GLU A 220 0.94 19.50 1.04
CA GLU A 220 1.91 20.06 1.99
C GLU A 220 3.36 20.10 1.47
N THR A 221 3.68 19.40 0.41
CA THR A 221 5.03 19.45 -0.20
C THR A 221 5.28 20.69 -1.05
N VAL A 222 4.24 21.38 -1.46
CA VAL A 222 4.30 22.53 -2.37
C VAL A 222 3.56 23.75 -1.81
N TYR A 223 2.51 23.52 -1.07
CA TYR A 223 1.66 24.56 -0.51
C TYR A 223 2.07 24.85 0.94
N PRO A 224 2.18 26.13 1.36
CA PRO A 224 2.43 26.51 2.73
C PRO A 224 1.37 25.96 3.69
N PRO A 225 1.71 25.75 4.98
CA PRO A 225 0.80 25.15 5.96
C PRO A 225 -0.53 25.91 6.11
N ASP A 226 -0.51 27.23 6.11
CA ASP A 226 -1.68 28.10 6.20
C ASP A 226 -2.65 27.88 5.01
N ILE A 227 -2.14 27.82 3.80
CA ILE A 227 -2.92 27.55 2.59
C ILE A 227 -3.48 26.10 2.62
N TYR A 228 -2.71 25.18 3.16
CA TYR A 228 -3.16 23.81 3.28
C TYR A 228 -4.31 23.66 4.31
N GLU A 229 -4.20 24.32 5.46
CA GLU A 229 -5.24 24.34 6.50
C GLU A 229 -6.54 24.98 5.96
N GLU A 230 -6.44 26.14 5.29
CA GLU A 230 -7.58 26.81 4.64
C GLU A 230 -8.26 25.90 3.60
N TYR A 231 -7.46 25.16 2.83
CA TYR A 231 -8.00 24.19 1.88
C TYR A 231 -8.73 23.03 2.57
N VAL A 232 -8.19 22.51 3.67
CA VAL A 232 -8.81 21.42 4.45
C VAL A 232 -10.14 21.90 5.04
N ASP A 233 -10.18 23.12 5.58
CA ASP A 233 -11.40 23.73 6.12
C ASP A 233 -12.45 23.88 5.03
N PHE A 234 -12.06 24.39 3.85
CA PHE A 234 -12.94 24.47 2.68
C PHE A 234 -13.45 23.08 2.27
N HIS A 235 -12.58 22.07 2.21
CA HIS A 235 -12.93 20.72 1.76
C HIS A 235 -13.96 20.06 2.68
N PHE A 236 -13.85 20.27 3.98
CA PHE A 236 -14.80 19.73 4.96
C PHE A 236 -15.94 20.67 5.30
N GLY A 237 -15.95 21.88 4.78
CA GLY A 237 -16.97 22.89 5.07
C GLY A 237 -16.94 23.33 6.53
N VAL A 238 -15.75 23.42 7.13
CA VAL A 238 -15.52 23.85 8.51
C VAL A 238 -14.60 25.07 8.54
N GLY A 239 -14.57 25.81 9.66
CA GLY A 239 -13.72 26.99 9.79
C GLY A 239 -14.27 28.23 9.06
N ASP A 240 -13.40 29.24 8.94
CA ASP A 240 -13.68 30.55 8.30
C ASP A 240 -12.85 30.61 7.00
N TRP A 241 -13.39 30.02 5.92
CA TRP A 241 -12.72 29.88 4.64
C TRP A 241 -13.25 30.83 3.53
N ASP A 242 -14.23 31.67 3.84
CA ASP A 242 -14.91 32.64 2.93
C ASP A 242 -14.40 34.10 2.98
#